data_531a065804fcb4e6e3c50d28f9476005
#
_entry.id   531a065804fcb4e6e3c50d28f9476005
#
_cell.length_a   1.000
_cell.length_b   1.000
_cell.length_c   1.000
_cell.angle_alpha   90.00
_cell.angle_beta   90.00
_cell.angle_gamma   90.00
#
_symmetry.space_group_name_H-M   'P 1'
#
loop_
_entity.id
_entity.type
_entity.pdbx_description
1 polymer ?
#
loop_
_entity_poly.entity_id
_entity_poly.type
_entity_poly.pdbx_seq_one_letter_code
_entity_poly.pdbx_strand_id
1 'polypeptide(L)'
;MANKQLRILIADSRHTQSLLVERLLNRLGYHRIATASSLDEARILGRCTGRPFNVLIISGRLIVSEPLDGTALAGVSLNGLIYQSQYLPQGFDPLTVDGVATRLAGALELAQLGAFMAQVDPQAAYPRERGLALHP
;
A
#
# COMPACT_ATOMS: atom_id res chain seq x y z
N MET A 1 -16.14 2.00 8.32
CA MET A 1 -15.96 0.56 8.22
C MET A 1 -15.14 0.21 6.97
N ALA A 2 -14.21 -0.71 7.10
CA ALA A 2 -13.33 -1.03 5.99
C ALA A 2 -14.09 -1.66 4.83
N ASN A 3 -13.71 -1.30 3.61
CA ASN A 3 -14.22 -1.94 2.41
C ASN A 3 -13.46 -3.25 2.20
N LYS A 4 -14.11 -4.36 2.51
CA LYS A 4 -13.50 -5.69 2.45
C LYS A 4 -13.19 -6.14 1.03
N GLN A 5 -13.69 -5.44 0.02
CA GLN A 5 -13.41 -5.76 -1.38
C GLN A 5 -12.09 -5.17 -1.88
N LEU A 6 -11.50 -4.25 -1.14
CA LEU A 6 -10.22 -3.67 -1.55
C LEU A 6 -9.13 -4.73 -1.60
N ARG A 7 -8.44 -4.78 -2.73
CA ARG A 7 -7.34 -5.70 -2.97
C ARG A 7 -6.03 -4.99 -2.72
N ILE A 8 -5.22 -5.58 -1.84
CA ILE A 8 -3.98 -4.96 -1.38
C ILE A 8 -2.80 -5.86 -1.69
N LEU A 9 -1.72 -5.29 -2.21
CA LEU A 9 -0.48 -5.99 -2.46
C LEU A 9 0.59 -5.43 -1.52
N ILE A 10 1.25 -6.32 -0.78
CA ILE A 10 2.39 -5.97 0.06
C ILE A 10 3.65 -6.47 -0.64
N ALA A 11 4.63 -5.59 -0.82
CA ALA A 11 5.90 -5.95 -1.46
C ALA A 11 7.07 -5.65 -0.52
N ASP A 12 7.71 -6.69 -0.02
CA ASP A 12 8.89 -6.60 0.83
C ASP A 12 9.63 -7.93 0.73
N SER A 13 10.95 -7.88 0.61
CA SER A 13 11.76 -9.09 0.53
C SER A 13 11.85 -9.82 1.87
N ARG A 14 11.49 -9.16 2.96
CA ARG A 14 11.55 -9.74 4.31
C ARG A 14 10.20 -10.30 4.68
N HIS A 15 10.12 -11.64 4.75
CA HIS A 15 8.86 -12.33 5.03
C HIS A 15 8.23 -11.87 6.35
N THR A 16 9.04 -11.73 7.39
CA THR A 16 8.56 -11.31 8.71
C THR A 16 7.92 -9.93 8.63
N GLN A 17 8.51 -9.02 7.86
CA GLN A 17 7.97 -7.68 7.71
C GLN A 17 6.66 -7.69 6.93
N SER A 18 6.59 -8.48 5.86
CA SER A 18 5.34 -8.63 5.10
C SER A 18 4.22 -9.14 6.00
N LEU A 19 4.52 -10.12 6.83
CA LEU A 19 3.55 -10.68 7.76
C LEU A 19 3.08 -9.64 8.77
N LEU A 20 3.99 -8.81 9.25
CA LEU A 20 3.65 -7.74 10.18
C LEU A 20 2.69 -6.74 9.54
N VAL A 21 2.97 -6.31 8.31
CA VAL A 21 2.10 -5.38 7.59
C VAL A 21 0.73 -6.01 7.36
N GLU A 22 0.70 -7.28 7.00
CA GLU A 22 -0.56 -7.99 6.81
C GLU A 22 -1.40 -7.99 8.08
N ARG A 23 -0.77 -8.21 9.23
CA ARG A 23 -1.48 -8.18 10.52
C ARG A 23 -2.04 -6.81 10.83
N LEU A 24 -1.30 -5.76 10.51
CA LEU A 24 -1.79 -4.40 10.70
C LEU A 24 -3.03 -4.15 9.84
N LEU A 25 -3.00 -4.58 8.59
CA LEU A 25 -4.15 -4.46 7.69
C LEU A 25 -5.34 -5.27 8.20
N ASN A 26 -5.10 -6.47 8.71
CA ASN A 26 -6.17 -7.30 9.28
C ASN A 26 -6.84 -6.59 10.45
N ARG A 27 -6.06 -5.93 11.29
CA ARG A 27 -6.60 -5.17 12.42
C ARG A 27 -7.49 -4.02 11.95
N LEU A 28 -7.20 -3.47 10.78
CA LEU A 28 -8.03 -2.42 10.18
C LEU A 28 -9.22 -2.97 9.40
N GLY A 29 -9.33 -4.29 9.26
CA GLY A 29 -10.46 -4.92 8.61
C GLY A 29 -10.24 -5.33 7.17
N TYR A 30 -9.00 -5.28 6.67
CA TYR A 30 -8.68 -5.65 5.30
C TYR A 30 -8.07 -7.05 5.26
N HIS A 31 -8.58 -7.90 4.36
CA HIS A 31 -8.20 -9.31 4.30
C HIS A 31 -7.86 -9.81 2.91
N ARG A 32 -8.16 -9.06 1.84
CA ARG A 32 -7.82 -9.45 0.48
C ARG A 32 -6.42 -8.97 0.15
N ILE A 33 -5.45 -9.71 0.66
CA ILE A 33 -4.05 -9.31 0.66
C ILE A 33 -3.22 -10.35 -0.06
N ALA A 34 -2.39 -9.89 -1.01
CA ALA A 34 -1.36 -10.69 -1.63
C ALA A 34 0.00 -10.14 -1.21
N THR A 35 1.03 -10.98 -1.23
CA THR A 35 2.38 -10.57 -0.89
C THR A 35 3.34 -10.91 -2.02
N ALA A 36 4.33 -10.04 -2.23
CA ALA A 36 5.40 -10.23 -3.19
C ALA A 36 6.72 -10.00 -2.50
N SER A 37 7.72 -10.82 -2.82
CA SER A 37 9.05 -10.71 -2.22
C SER A 37 10.05 -9.99 -3.13
N SER A 38 9.63 -9.60 -4.33
CA SER A 38 10.47 -8.88 -5.29
C SER A 38 9.59 -7.94 -6.12
N LEU A 39 10.23 -6.97 -6.78
CA LEU A 39 9.52 -6.07 -7.68
C LEU A 39 8.95 -6.82 -8.88
N ASP A 40 9.70 -7.81 -9.38
CA ASP A 40 9.25 -8.60 -10.51
C ASP A 40 7.99 -9.38 -10.15
N GLU A 41 7.95 -10.00 -8.98
CA GLU A 41 6.77 -10.71 -8.50
C GLU A 41 5.59 -9.76 -8.33
N ALA A 42 5.83 -8.55 -7.83
CA ALA A 42 4.77 -7.55 -7.68
C ALA A 42 4.17 -7.18 -9.03
N ARG A 43 5.01 -7.02 -10.06
CA ARG A 43 4.53 -6.72 -11.41
C ARG A 43 3.71 -7.86 -11.99
N ILE A 44 4.18 -9.08 -11.79
CA ILE A 44 3.47 -10.27 -12.27
C ILE A 44 2.09 -10.36 -11.62
N LEU A 45 2.02 -10.21 -10.30
CA LEU A 45 0.76 -10.25 -9.58
C LEU A 45 -0.18 -9.13 -10.02
N GLY A 46 0.37 -7.95 -10.26
CA GLY A 46 -0.44 -6.82 -10.72
C GLY A 46 -1.07 -7.03 -12.08
N ARG A 47 -0.45 -7.88 -12.92
CA ARG A 47 -0.94 -8.13 -14.29
C ARG A 47 -1.83 -9.36 -14.39
N CYS A 48 -1.68 -10.32 -13.46
CA CYS A 48 -2.37 -11.61 -13.53
C CYS A 48 -3.89 -11.50 -13.54
N THR A 49 -4.43 -10.51 -12.84
CA THR A 49 -5.87 -10.40 -12.66
C THR A 49 -6.54 -9.52 -13.70
N GLY A 50 -5.78 -8.95 -14.62
CA GLY A 50 -6.30 -8.05 -15.63
C GLY A 50 -6.73 -6.68 -15.11
N ARG A 51 -6.51 -6.41 -13.83
CA ARG A 51 -6.79 -5.10 -13.24
C ARG A 51 -5.79 -4.82 -12.10
N PRO A 52 -5.46 -3.56 -11.85
CA PRO A 52 -4.51 -3.23 -10.80
C PRO A 52 -5.08 -3.52 -9.41
N PHE A 53 -4.20 -3.68 -8.44
CA PHE A 53 -4.59 -3.67 -7.04
C PHE A 53 -5.11 -2.28 -6.67
N ASN A 54 -5.95 -2.22 -5.65
CA ASN A 54 -6.39 -0.93 -5.13
C ASN A 54 -5.25 -0.21 -4.42
N VAL A 55 -4.40 -0.96 -3.72
CA VAL A 55 -3.32 -0.41 -2.92
C VAL A 55 -2.08 -1.28 -3.05
N LEU A 56 -0.91 -0.64 -3.19
CA LEU A 56 0.40 -1.25 -3.05
C LEU A 56 1.08 -0.68 -1.81
N ILE A 57 1.53 -1.55 -0.93
CA ILE A 57 2.32 -1.16 0.24
C ILE A 57 3.70 -1.78 0.06
N ILE A 58 4.73 -0.96 -0.11
CA ILE A 58 6.04 -1.42 -0.54
C ILE A 58 7.15 -0.81 0.30
N SER A 59 8.18 -1.61 0.58
CA SER A 59 9.35 -1.16 1.31
C SER A 59 10.30 -0.40 0.40
N GLY A 60 10.80 0.74 0.88
CA GLY A 60 11.86 1.48 0.18
C GLY A 60 13.14 0.66 0.06
N ARG A 61 13.38 -0.26 0.99
CA ARG A 61 14.53 -1.14 0.92
C ARG A 61 14.45 -2.11 -0.27
N LEU A 62 13.26 -2.60 -0.55
CA LEU A 62 13.06 -3.46 -1.72
C LEU A 62 13.32 -2.69 -3.01
N ILE A 63 12.83 -1.47 -3.07
CA ILE A 63 12.98 -0.64 -4.27
C ILE A 63 14.46 -0.40 -4.58
N VAL A 64 15.27 -0.08 -3.58
CA VAL A 64 16.69 0.19 -3.82
C VAL A 64 17.52 -1.05 -4.05
N SER A 65 17.02 -2.23 -3.69
CA SER A 65 17.75 -3.48 -3.84
C SER A 65 17.69 -4.05 -5.26
N GLU A 66 16.81 -3.52 -6.11
CA GLU A 66 16.63 -4.02 -7.47
C GLU A 66 16.75 -2.87 -8.47
N PRO A 67 17.35 -3.10 -9.64
CA PRO A 67 17.37 -2.07 -10.69
C PRO A 67 15.95 -1.70 -11.07
N LEU A 68 15.67 -0.39 -11.15
CA LEU A 68 14.32 0.09 -11.32
C LEU A 68 14.31 1.28 -12.27
N ASP A 69 13.53 1.21 -13.33
CA ASP A 69 13.24 2.38 -14.13
C ASP A 69 11.93 3.01 -13.63
N GLY A 70 11.62 4.22 -14.08
CA GLY A 70 10.49 4.97 -13.57
C GLY A 70 9.13 4.36 -13.87
N THR A 71 9.06 3.33 -14.71
CA THR A 71 7.80 2.69 -15.09
C THR A 71 7.63 1.29 -14.51
N ALA A 72 8.59 0.83 -13.71
CA ALA A 72 8.62 -0.57 -13.26
C ALA A 72 7.36 -0.97 -12.49
N LEU A 73 6.77 -0.05 -11.73
CA LEU A 73 5.57 -0.32 -10.95
C LEU A 73 4.30 0.27 -11.57
N ALA A 74 4.39 0.77 -12.81
CA ALA A 74 3.23 1.34 -13.48
C ALA A 74 2.15 0.29 -13.68
N GLY A 75 0.91 0.63 -13.37
CA GLY A 75 -0.23 -0.25 -13.57
C GLY A 75 -0.40 -1.32 -12.51
N VAL A 76 0.50 -1.41 -11.52
CA VAL A 76 0.39 -2.42 -10.46
C VAL A 76 -0.74 -2.09 -9.50
N SER A 77 -0.91 -0.82 -9.15
CA SER A 77 -1.94 -0.39 -8.21
C SER A 77 -2.47 0.99 -8.52
N LEU A 78 -3.66 1.28 -7.97
CA LEU A 78 -4.29 2.60 -8.10
C LEU A 78 -3.74 3.59 -7.07
N ASN A 79 -3.34 3.10 -5.89
CA ASN A 79 -2.79 3.91 -4.81
C ASN A 79 -1.55 3.21 -4.28
N GLY A 80 -0.64 3.95 -3.68
CA GLY A 80 0.57 3.35 -3.15
C GLY A 80 1.12 4.04 -1.93
N LEU A 81 1.73 3.25 -1.06
CA LEU A 81 2.42 3.72 0.12
C LEU A 81 3.80 3.07 0.18
N ILE A 82 4.83 3.90 0.32
CA ILE A 82 6.20 3.44 0.51
C ILE A 82 6.57 3.69 1.96
N TYR A 83 6.94 2.65 2.69
CA TYR A 83 7.55 2.82 4.01
C TYR A 83 9.05 2.61 3.91
N GLN A 84 9.79 3.06 4.92
CA GLN A 84 11.26 3.07 4.90
C GLN A 84 11.80 3.79 3.66
N SER A 85 11.17 4.91 3.32
CA SER A 85 11.54 5.66 2.12
C SER A 85 12.86 6.40 2.29
N GLN A 86 13.43 6.44 3.51
CA GLN A 86 14.73 7.06 3.73
C GLN A 86 15.85 6.40 2.92
N TYR A 87 15.65 5.17 2.45
CA TYR A 87 16.61 4.48 1.61
C TYR A 87 16.56 4.92 0.14
N LEU A 88 15.50 5.63 -0.26
CA LEU A 88 15.35 6.07 -1.65
C LEU A 88 16.16 7.34 -1.91
N PRO A 89 16.74 7.49 -3.11
CA PRO A 89 17.38 8.75 -3.50
C PRO A 89 16.38 9.89 -3.43
N GLN A 90 16.87 11.07 -3.05
CA GLN A 90 16.04 12.25 -3.01
C GLN A 90 15.55 12.59 -4.41
N GLY A 91 14.27 12.90 -4.54
CA GLY A 91 13.67 13.25 -5.82
C GLY A 91 13.29 12.06 -6.68
N PHE A 92 13.63 10.84 -6.27
CA PHE A 92 13.24 9.65 -7.00
C PHE A 92 11.84 9.20 -6.55
N ASP A 93 10.93 9.08 -7.50
CA ASP A 93 9.56 8.64 -7.23
C ASP A 93 9.24 7.40 -8.07
N PRO A 94 9.31 6.21 -7.47
CA PRO A 94 9.04 4.97 -8.20
C PRO A 94 7.56 4.66 -8.39
N LEU A 95 6.67 5.38 -7.71
CA LEU A 95 5.23 5.11 -7.81
C LEU A 95 4.62 5.94 -8.92
N THR A 96 3.97 5.25 -9.86
CA THR A 96 3.18 5.86 -10.91
C THR A 96 1.73 5.43 -10.68
N VAL A 97 1.00 6.21 -9.89
CA VAL A 97 -0.37 5.90 -9.51
C VAL A 97 -1.28 7.09 -9.83
N ASP A 98 -2.53 6.79 -10.13
CA ASP A 98 -3.53 7.82 -10.41
C ASP A 98 -4.13 8.39 -9.14
N GLY A 99 -4.10 7.63 -8.06
CA GLY A 99 -4.67 8.02 -6.79
C GLY A 99 -3.65 8.59 -5.82
N VAL A 100 -3.76 8.19 -4.56
CA VAL A 100 -2.92 8.69 -3.48
C VAL A 100 -1.57 7.98 -3.49
N ALA A 101 -0.49 8.76 -3.41
CA ALA A 101 0.86 8.24 -3.23
C ALA A 101 1.43 8.86 -1.94
N THR A 102 1.87 8.01 -1.02
CA THR A 102 2.39 8.43 0.28
C THR A 102 3.75 7.82 0.54
N ARG A 103 4.65 8.59 1.12
CA ARG A 103 5.98 8.13 1.50
C ARG A 103 6.19 8.35 2.99
N LEU A 104 6.63 7.29 3.67
CA LEU A 104 6.97 7.33 5.10
C LEU A 104 8.44 6.98 5.26
N ALA A 105 9.17 7.83 5.97
CA ALA A 105 10.62 7.65 6.13
C ALA A 105 10.97 6.44 7.00
N GLY A 106 10.14 6.13 7.96
CA GLY A 106 10.43 5.06 8.92
C GLY A 106 9.59 3.82 8.70
N ALA A 107 9.56 2.98 9.74
CA ALA A 107 8.75 1.78 9.74
C ALA A 107 7.28 2.13 9.70
N LEU A 108 6.49 1.20 9.18
CA LEU A 108 5.05 1.39 9.08
C LEU A 108 4.39 1.01 10.40
N GLU A 109 3.60 1.93 10.94
CA GLU A 109 2.87 1.73 12.17
C GLU A 109 1.36 1.77 11.91
N LEU A 110 0.58 1.23 12.85
CA LEU A 110 -0.87 1.11 12.69
C LEU A 110 -1.54 2.45 12.45
N ALA A 111 -1.15 3.48 13.19
CA ALA A 111 -1.75 4.80 13.05
C ALA A 111 -1.53 5.39 11.65
N GLN A 112 -0.30 5.24 11.13
CA GLN A 112 0.05 5.75 9.81
C GLN A 112 -0.68 4.97 8.72
N LEU A 113 -0.75 3.66 8.85
CA LEU A 113 -1.45 2.83 7.89
C LEU A 113 -2.95 3.13 7.90
N GLY A 114 -3.51 3.31 9.09
CA GLY A 114 -4.91 3.68 9.23
C GLY A 114 -5.24 5.01 8.56
N ALA A 115 -4.37 6.00 8.74
CA ALA A 115 -4.54 7.31 8.11
C ALA A 115 -4.47 7.21 6.58
N PHE A 116 -3.54 6.42 6.06
CA PHE A 116 -3.44 6.20 4.62
C PHE A 116 -4.68 5.49 4.08
N MET A 117 -5.10 4.42 4.74
CA MET A 117 -6.27 3.66 4.29
C MET A 117 -7.54 4.50 4.34
N ALA A 118 -7.66 5.43 5.29
CA ALA A 118 -8.79 6.35 5.33
C ALA A 118 -8.83 7.29 4.13
N GLN A 119 -7.67 7.59 3.53
CA GLN A 119 -7.62 8.41 2.32
C GLN A 119 -8.01 7.63 1.07
N VAL A 120 -7.67 6.35 1.00
CA VAL A 120 -7.87 5.55 -0.21
C VAL A 120 -9.14 4.71 -0.17
N ASP A 121 -9.73 4.55 0.99
CA ASP A 121 -10.94 3.77 1.20
C ASP A 121 -12.04 4.69 1.75
N PRO A 122 -12.98 5.14 0.91
CA PRO A 122 -14.05 6.01 1.39
C PRO A 122 -14.87 5.38 2.51
N GLN A 123 -14.98 4.08 2.55
CA GLN A 123 -15.77 3.40 3.59
C GLN A 123 -15.06 3.42 4.94
N ALA A 124 -13.72 3.45 4.95
CA ALA A 124 -12.96 3.49 6.20
C ALA A 124 -13.19 4.80 6.96
N ALA A 125 -13.30 5.91 6.24
CA ALA A 125 -13.54 7.23 6.84
C ALA A 125 -15.00 7.43 7.22
N TYR A 126 -15.90 6.74 6.56
CA TYR A 126 -17.32 7.02 6.58
C TYR A 126 -17.99 6.80 7.94
N PRO A 127 -17.72 5.73 8.69
CA PRO A 127 -18.41 5.49 9.96
C PRO A 127 -18.29 6.64 10.94
N ARG A 128 -17.09 7.26 11.01
CA ARG A 128 -16.87 8.37 11.93
C ARG A 128 -17.64 9.61 11.49
N GLU A 129 -17.60 9.89 10.21
CA GLU A 129 -18.35 11.01 9.66
C GLU A 129 -19.84 10.83 9.83
N ARG A 130 -20.31 9.62 9.57
CA ARG A 130 -21.72 9.30 9.73
C ARG A 130 -22.15 9.45 11.18
N GLY A 131 -21.31 9.03 12.12
CA GLY A 131 -21.59 9.20 13.51
C GLY A 131 -21.76 10.64 13.89
N LEU A 132 -20.91 11.51 13.37
CA LEU A 132 -21.02 12.95 13.60
C LEU A 132 -22.26 13.50 12.92
N ALA A 133 -22.54 13.06 11.72
CA ALA A 133 -23.71 13.55 10.98
C ALA A 133 -25.02 13.15 11.62
N LEU A 134 -25.05 12.08 12.34
CA LEU A 134 -26.25 11.60 13.00
C LEU A 134 -26.56 12.33 14.30
N HIS A 135 -25.71 13.25 14.68
CA HIS A 135 -25.85 13.98 15.93
C HIS A 135 -26.34 15.42 15.76
N PRO A 136 -26.61 15.87 14.59
CA PRO A 136 -27.15 17.22 14.48
C PRO A 136 -28.48 17.34 15.14
#